data_d1c7bdf20e6e7ec86290507d7b744100
#
_entry.id   d1c7bdf20e6e7ec86290507d7b744100
#
_cell.length_a   1.000
_cell.length_b   1.000
_cell.length_c   1.000
_cell.angle_alpha   90.00
_cell.angle_beta   90.00
_cell.angle_gamma   90.00
#
_symmetry.space_group_name_H-M   'P 1'
#
loop_
_entity.id
_entity.type
_entity.pdbx_description
1 polymer ?
#
loop_
_entity_poly.entity_id
_entity_poly.type
_entity_poly.pdbx_seq_one_letter_code
_entity_poly.pdbx_strand_id
1 'polypeptide(L)'
;PFASLVDPDYAEFQTPGNMPKRIKEYCKKTGQKVPETKGEVVRCIAESLAFKYRQTVEGMEDVTGNKYNVVNIGGGIKDKMICQFTANATKRVVSTGPVEATSIGNVIVQAMAMGAIKDINEGRKVVRNSFDIKTYEPQDSEKWDAAYEKWKEIIKNA
;
A
#
# COMPACT_ATOMS: atom_id res chain seq x y z
N PRO A 1 -5.17 -17.21 -1.20
CA PRO A 1 -5.07 -16.01 -0.39
C PRO A 1 -4.47 -16.32 0.99
N PHE A 2 -3.61 -15.44 1.50
CA PHE A 2 -3.08 -15.43 2.86
C PHE A 2 -2.38 -16.74 3.31
N ALA A 3 -1.87 -17.51 2.36
CA ALA A 3 -1.19 -18.78 2.66
C ALA A 3 0.21 -18.56 3.25
N SER A 4 0.87 -17.49 2.82
CA SER A 4 2.21 -17.09 3.23
C SER A 4 2.23 -15.58 3.38
N LEU A 5 2.74 -15.08 4.50
CA LEU A 5 2.78 -13.66 4.83
C LEU A 5 4.14 -13.31 5.43
N VAL A 6 4.67 -12.14 5.15
CA VAL A 6 5.96 -11.68 5.66
C VAL A 6 5.86 -10.31 6.31
N ASP A 7 6.85 -9.94 7.13
CA ASP A 7 7.03 -8.55 7.51
C ASP A 7 7.84 -7.83 6.40
N PRO A 8 7.28 -6.86 5.68
CA PRO A 8 8.04 -6.12 4.68
C PRO A 8 9.26 -5.37 5.23
N ASP A 9 9.28 -5.08 6.53
CA ASP A 9 10.39 -4.38 7.19
C ASP A 9 11.41 -5.33 7.82
N TYR A 10 11.28 -6.65 7.60
CA TYR A 10 12.24 -7.61 8.12
C TYR A 10 13.65 -7.31 7.62
N ALA A 11 14.64 -7.27 8.54
CA ALA A 11 15.98 -6.77 8.27
C ALA A 11 16.66 -7.42 7.07
N GLU A 12 16.46 -8.72 6.86
CA GLU A 12 17.06 -9.44 5.72
C GLU A 12 16.47 -9.00 4.37
N PHE A 13 15.30 -8.36 4.33
CA PHE A 13 14.71 -7.84 3.10
C PHE A 13 15.27 -6.46 2.70
N GLN A 14 15.98 -5.78 3.59
CA GLN A 14 16.60 -4.49 3.33
C GLN A 14 17.85 -4.58 2.44
N THR A 15 18.44 -5.78 2.32
CA THR A 15 19.66 -5.98 1.53
C THR A 15 19.32 -6.51 0.13
N PRO A 16 19.86 -5.95 -0.95
CA PRO A 16 19.69 -6.49 -2.31
C PRO A 16 20.13 -7.95 -2.41
N GLY A 17 19.48 -8.73 -3.27
CA GLY A 17 19.83 -10.13 -3.53
C GLY A 17 18.65 -10.99 -3.95
N ASN A 18 18.75 -12.31 -3.69
CA ASN A 18 17.71 -13.27 -4.05
C ASN A 18 16.49 -13.17 -3.11
N MET A 19 15.65 -12.18 -3.32
CA MET A 19 14.45 -11.93 -2.52
C MET A 19 13.48 -13.13 -2.46
N PRO A 20 13.19 -13.84 -3.57
CA PRO A 20 12.33 -15.02 -3.50
C PRO A 20 12.85 -16.09 -2.54
N LYS A 21 14.17 -16.31 -2.48
CA LYS A 21 14.78 -17.25 -1.55
C LYS A 21 14.57 -16.80 -0.10
N ARG A 22 14.83 -15.54 0.21
CA ARG A 22 14.66 -14.98 1.56
C ARG A 22 13.22 -15.05 2.04
N ILE A 23 12.24 -14.77 1.17
CA ILE A 23 10.81 -14.90 1.49
C ILE A 23 10.47 -16.35 1.84
N LYS A 24 10.99 -17.33 1.07
CA LYS A 24 10.79 -18.75 1.37
C LYS A 24 11.40 -19.15 2.71
N GLU A 25 12.60 -18.67 3.01
CA GLU A 25 13.29 -18.92 4.28
C GLU A 25 12.54 -18.30 5.45
N TYR A 26 12.03 -17.07 5.31
CA TYR A 26 11.19 -16.43 6.30
C TYR A 26 9.91 -17.24 6.57
N CYS A 27 9.19 -17.65 5.53
CA CYS A 27 7.99 -18.47 5.69
C CYS A 27 8.29 -19.82 6.36
N LYS A 28 9.43 -20.45 6.03
CA LYS A 28 9.88 -21.67 6.68
C LYS A 28 10.19 -21.44 8.17
N LYS A 29 10.92 -20.36 8.49
CA LYS A 29 11.28 -19.98 9.87
C LYS A 29 10.05 -19.74 10.73
N THR A 30 9.02 -19.12 10.16
CA THR A 30 7.78 -18.78 10.86
C THR A 30 6.70 -19.87 10.78
N GLY A 31 7.05 -21.08 10.34
CA GLY A 31 6.15 -22.24 10.29
C GLY A 31 4.98 -22.10 9.32
N GLN A 32 5.10 -21.26 8.31
CA GLN A 32 4.08 -21.03 7.31
C GLN A 32 4.24 -21.95 6.10
N LYS A 33 3.20 -22.04 5.26
CA LYS A 33 3.33 -22.62 3.93
C LYS A 33 4.41 -21.84 3.17
N VAL A 34 5.39 -22.56 2.60
CA VAL A 34 6.44 -21.95 1.78
C VAL A 34 5.90 -21.72 0.36
N PRO A 35 5.95 -20.49 -0.18
CA PRO A 35 5.49 -20.24 -1.54
C PRO A 35 6.41 -20.92 -2.56
N GLU A 36 5.84 -21.71 -3.47
CA GLU A 36 6.59 -22.53 -4.43
C GLU A 36 6.75 -21.82 -5.78
N THR A 37 5.65 -21.27 -6.30
CA THR A 37 5.59 -20.62 -7.60
C THR A 37 5.92 -19.12 -7.51
N LYS A 38 6.31 -18.53 -8.65
CA LYS A 38 6.50 -17.07 -8.75
C LYS A 38 5.23 -16.30 -8.37
N GLY A 39 4.06 -16.80 -8.79
CA GLY A 39 2.77 -16.17 -8.46
C GLY A 39 2.47 -16.19 -6.97
N GLU A 40 2.78 -17.28 -6.26
CA GLU A 40 2.62 -17.35 -4.80
C GLU A 40 3.56 -16.39 -4.08
N VAL A 41 4.81 -16.24 -4.55
CA VAL A 41 5.75 -15.26 -4.00
C VAL A 41 5.25 -13.83 -4.20
N VAL A 42 4.82 -13.48 -5.41
CA VAL A 42 4.28 -12.14 -5.71
C VAL A 42 3.03 -11.86 -4.87
N ARG A 43 2.15 -12.83 -4.73
CA ARG A 43 0.96 -12.70 -3.92
C ARG A 43 1.29 -12.51 -2.43
N CYS A 44 2.22 -13.28 -1.90
CA CYS A 44 2.73 -13.12 -0.53
C CYS A 44 3.22 -11.68 -0.30
N ILE A 45 4.02 -11.14 -1.22
CA ILE A 45 4.51 -9.75 -1.16
C ILE A 45 3.34 -8.76 -1.16
N ALA A 46 2.42 -8.87 -2.11
CA ALA A 46 1.32 -7.92 -2.27
C ALA A 46 0.36 -7.90 -1.07
N GLU A 47 0.00 -9.08 -0.54
CA GLU A 47 -0.83 -9.20 0.66
C GLU A 47 -0.13 -8.62 1.90
N SER A 48 1.16 -8.90 2.07
CA SER A 48 1.96 -8.37 3.20
C SER A 48 2.15 -6.86 3.13
N LEU A 49 2.41 -6.30 1.95
CA LEU A 49 2.48 -4.85 1.76
C LEU A 49 1.15 -4.17 2.07
N ALA A 50 0.03 -4.76 1.66
CA ALA A 50 -1.29 -4.20 1.98
C ALA A 50 -1.56 -4.16 3.49
N PHE A 51 -1.13 -5.19 4.24
CA PHE A 51 -1.20 -5.18 5.71
C PHE A 51 -0.25 -4.15 6.34
N LYS A 52 0.94 -3.97 5.78
CA LYS A 52 1.85 -2.94 6.26
C LYS A 52 1.28 -1.53 6.06
N TYR A 53 0.64 -1.28 4.93
CA TYR A 53 -0.06 0.00 4.69
C TYR A 53 -1.20 0.20 5.69
N ARG A 54 -1.98 -0.86 6.00
CA ARG A 54 -3.00 -0.80 7.06
C ARG A 54 -2.39 -0.43 8.40
N GLN A 55 -1.35 -1.12 8.83
CA GLN A 55 -0.64 -0.83 10.08
C GLN A 55 -0.15 0.61 10.14
N THR A 56 0.41 1.11 9.03
CA THR A 56 0.90 2.49 8.95
C THR A 56 -0.23 3.51 9.08
N VAL A 57 -1.37 3.28 8.42
CA VAL A 57 -2.53 4.18 8.49
C VAL A 57 -3.14 4.16 9.89
N GLU A 58 -3.30 2.99 10.50
CA GLU A 58 -3.77 2.84 11.89
C GLU A 58 -2.84 3.57 12.87
N GLY A 59 -1.52 3.41 12.73
CA GLY A 59 -0.54 4.11 13.55
C GLY A 59 -0.58 5.64 13.37
N MET A 60 -0.80 6.14 12.14
CA MET A 60 -0.99 7.57 11.92
C MET A 60 -2.28 8.09 12.59
N GLU A 61 -3.36 7.31 12.54
CA GLU A 61 -4.63 7.65 13.20
C GLU A 61 -4.45 7.72 14.72
N ASP A 62 -3.71 6.78 15.30
CA ASP A 62 -3.44 6.75 16.75
C ASP A 62 -2.62 7.97 17.20
N VAL A 63 -1.62 8.37 16.43
CA VAL A 63 -0.78 9.53 16.76
C VAL A 63 -1.49 10.86 16.56
N THR A 64 -2.29 10.98 15.50
CA THR A 64 -2.93 12.25 15.12
C THR A 64 -4.32 12.45 15.72
N GLY A 65 -4.97 11.38 16.19
CA GLY A 65 -6.37 11.38 16.61
C GLY A 65 -7.37 11.57 15.47
N ASN A 66 -6.90 11.64 14.21
CA ASN A 66 -7.74 11.82 13.02
C ASN A 66 -8.10 10.47 12.40
N LYS A 67 -9.22 10.41 11.68
CA LYS A 67 -9.61 9.28 10.85
C LYS A 67 -9.46 9.62 9.38
N TYR A 68 -8.85 8.71 8.62
CA TYR A 68 -8.60 8.87 7.18
C TYR A 68 -9.47 7.91 6.38
N ASN A 69 -10.35 8.44 5.54
CA ASN A 69 -11.29 7.63 4.74
C ASN A 69 -10.74 7.25 3.36
N VAL A 70 -9.66 7.90 2.93
CA VAL A 70 -9.07 7.70 1.59
C VAL A 70 -7.56 7.55 1.73
N VAL A 71 -7.02 6.54 1.06
CA VAL A 71 -5.58 6.34 0.89
C VAL A 71 -5.20 6.70 -0.54
N ASN A 72 -4.29 7.64 -0.71
CA ASN A 72 -3.78 8.00 -2.03
C ASN A 72 -2.47 7.25 -2.31
N ILE A 73 -2.44 6.50 -3.41
CA ILE A 73 -1.24 5.80 -3.88
C ILE A 73 -0.67 6.54 -5.09
N GLY A 74 0.62 6.87 -5.05
CA GLY A 74 1.36 7.49 -6.14
C GLY A 74 2.05 6.46 -7.05
N GLY A 75 3.35 6.21 -6.85
CA GLY A 75 4.17 5.38 -7.73
C GLY A 75 3.69 3.94 -8.00
N GLY A 76 2.99 3.33 -7.04
CA GLY A 76 2.47 1.95 -7.13
C GLY A 76 1.19 1.77 -7.96
N ILE A 77 0.65 2.82 -8.55
CA ILE A 77 -0.66 2.80 -9.23
C ILE A 77 -0.76 1.89 -10.46
N LYS A 78 0.37 1.49 -11.02
CA LYS A 78 0.41 0.55 -12.17
C LYS A 78 0.03 -0.87 -11.77
N ASP A 79 0.18 -1.23 -10.50
CA ASP A 79 -0.21 -2.53 -9.97
C ASP A 79 -1.61 -2.48 -9.37
N LYS A 80 -2.59 -2.89 -10.18
CA LYS A 80 -4.00 -2.94 -9.79
C LYS A 80 -4.25 -3.88 -8.61
N MET A 81 -3.47 -4.93 -8.48
CA MET A 81 -3.60 -5.90 -7.39
C MET A 81 -3.21 -5.26 -6.05
N ILE A 82 -2.08 -4.54 -6.00
CA ILE A 82 -1.67 -3.81 -4.79
C ILE A 82 -2.70 -2.75 -4.43
N CYS A 83 -3.22 -1.99 -5.39
CA CYS A 83 -4.24 -0.97 -5.13
C CYS A 83 -5.51 -1.59 -4.52
N GLN A 84 -6.02 -2.68 -5.09
CA GLN A 84 -7.21 -3.37 -4.58
C GLN A 84 -6.94 -4.01 -3.21
N PHE A 85 -5.79 -4.68 -3.03
CA PHE A 85 -5.44 -5.29 -1.75
C PHE A 85 -5.26 -4.24 -0.64
N THR A 86 -4.70 -3.09 -0.97
CA THR A 86 -4.61 -1.96 -0.03
C THR A 86 -6.01 -1.47 0.37
N ALA A 87 -6.94 -1.30 -0.58
CA ALA A 87 -8.31 -0.93 -0.26
C ALA A 87 -8.97 -1.97 0.68
N ASN A 88 -8.81 -3.24 0.35
CA ASN A 88 -9.39 -4.33 1.14
C ASN A 88 -8.81 -4.40 2.56
N ALA A 89 -7.47 -4.33 2.67
CA ALA A 89 -6.77 -4.42 3.95
C ALA A 89 -7.08 -3.22 4.84
N THR A 90 -7.03 -2.01 4.29
CA THR A 90 -7.24 -0.77 5.07
C THR A 90 -8.71 -0.49 5.35
N LYS A 91 -9.64 -1.13 4.65
CA LYS A 91 -11.08 -0.84 4.64
C LYS A 91 -11.39 0.61 4.25
N ARG A 92 -10.58 1.18 3.37
CA ARG A 92 -10.68 2.56 2.89
C ARG A 92 -10.66 2.59 1.38
N VAL A 93 -11.28 3.62 0.83
CA VAL A 93 -11.14 3.89 -0.60
C VAL A 93 -9.69 4.18 -0.92
N VAL A 94 -9.15 3.47 -1.91
CA VAL A 94 -7.84 3.79 -2.47
C VAL A 94 -8.04 4.61 -3.74
N SER A 95 -7.44 5.79 -3.78
CA SER A 95 -7.42 6.66 -4.95
C SER A 95 -6.01 6.65 -5.55
N THR A 96 -5.93 6.42 -6.87
CA THR A 96 -4.65 6.53 -7.57
C THR A 96 -4.43 7.98 -7.98
N GLY A 97 -3.29 8.54 -7.61
CA GLY A 97 -2.86 9.83 -8.16
C GLY A 97 -2.26 9.67 -9.57
N PRO A 98 -1.84 10.76 -10.20
CA PRO A 98 -1.01 10.69 -11.40
C PRO A 98 0.33 10.02 -11.09
N VAL A 99 0.90 9.31 -12.07
CA VAL A 99 2.19 8.59 -11.89
C VAL A 99 3.29 9.52 -11.39
N GLU A 100 3.36 10.73 -11.96
CA GLU A 100 4.36 11.75 -11.63
C GLU A 100 3.83 12.79 -10.64
N ALA A 101 3.15 12.34 -9.58
CA ALA A 101 2.49 13.23 -8.61
C ALA A 101 3.42 14.28 -7.99
N THR A 102 4.68 13.91 -7.72
CA THR A 102 5.68 14.83 -7.14
C THR A 102 6.03 15.96 -8.11
N SER A 103 6.30 15.64 -9.38
CA SER A 103 6.62 16.63 -10.42
C SER A 103 5.42 17.55 -10.67
N ILE A 104 4.23 16.99 -10.73
CA ILE A 104 2.99 17.75 -10.91
C ILE A 104 2.75 18.66 -9.71
N GLY A 105 2.98 18.19 -8.48
CA GLY A 105 2.88 19.01 -7.28
C GLY A 105 3.80 20.24 -7.33
N ASN A 106 5.04 20.06 -7.76
CA ASN A 106 5.98 21.17 -7.94
C ASN A 106 5.47 22.18 -8.97
N VAL A 107 4.93 21.72 -10.10
CA VAL A 107 4.37 22.62 -11.15
C VAL A 107 3.16 23.39 -10.60
N ILE A 108 2.26 22.74 -9.86
CA ILE A 108 1.09 23.38 -9.23
C ILE A 108 1.53 24.48 -8.25
N VAL A 109 2.53 24.22 -7.41
CA VAL A 109 3.02 25.23 -6.45
C VAL A 109 3.64 26.43 -7.19
N GLN A 110 4.40 26.20 -8.25
CA GLN A 110 4.94 27.28 -9.08
C GLN A 110 3.82 28.08 -9.77
N ALA A 111 2.81 27.42 -10.32
CA ALA A 111 1.66 28.07 -10.92
C ALA A 111 0.87 28.92 -9.91
N MET A 112 0.76 28.45 -8.66
CA MET A 112 0.18 29.25 -7.56
C MET A 112 1.03 30.49 -7.26
N ALA A 113 2.35 30.33 -7.18
CA ALA A 113 3.26 31.47 -6.93
C ALA A 113 3.20 32.52 -8.04
N MET A 114 2.95 32.11 -9.28
CA MET A 114 2.77 33.00 -10.44
C MET A 114 1.35 33.58 -10.56
N GLY A 115 0.43 33.21 -9.69
CA GLY A 115 -0.97 33.64 -9.72
C GLY A 115 -1.83 32.99 -10.82
N ALA A 116 -1.31 31.94 -11.51
CA ALA A 116 -2.05 31.21 -12.54
C ALA A 116 -3.07 30.22 -11.92
N ILE A 117 -2.84 29.78 -10.69
CA ILE A 117 -3.74 28.95 -9.88
C ILE A 117 -3.94 29.65 -8.54
N LYS A 118 -5.17 29.81 -8.11
CA LYS A 118 -5.53 30.59 -6.92
C LYS A 118 -5.06 29.93 -5.62
N ASP A 119 -5.32 28.64 -5.48
CA ASP A 119 -5.04 27.88 -4.25
C ASP A 119 -4.86 26.37 -4.55
N ILE A 120 -4.50 25.62 -3.52
CA ILE A 120 -4.28 24.16 -3.64
C ILE A 120 -5.55 23.39 -4.05
N ASN A 121 -6.74 23.89 -3.74
CA ASN A 121 -7.98 23.22 -4.10
C ASN A 121 -8.28 23.36 -5.59
N GLU A 122 -7.96 24.52 -6.17
CA GLU A 122 -8.00 24.71 -7.62
C GLU A 122 -6.94 23.83 -8.31
N GLY A 123 -5.72 23.77 -7.78
CA GLY A 123 -4.68 22.86 -8.26
C GLY A 123 -5.13 21.40 -8.27
N ARG A 124 -5.76 20.94 -7.19
CA ARG A 124 -6.35 19.59 -7.11
C ARG A 124 -7.45 19.34 -8.16
N LYS A 125 -8.26 20.36 -8.49
CA LYS A 125 -9.25 20.26 -9.58
C LYS A 125 -8.57 20.12 -10.93
N VAL A 126 -7.54 20.92 -11.20
CA VAL A 126 -6.74 20.81 -12.44
C VAL A 126 -6.19 19.40 -12.57
N VAL A 127 -5.58 18.84 -11.54
CA VAL A 127 -5.05 17.47 -11.56
C VAL A 127 -6.15 16.44 -11.85
N ARG A 128 -7.31 16.53 -11.19
CA ARG A 128 -8.41 15.59 -11.43
C ARG A 128 -8.96 15.65 -12.86
N ASN A 129 -8.95 16.83 -13.47
CA ASN A 129 -9.44 17.02 -14.83
C ASN A 129 -8.40 16.62 -15.90
N SER A 130 -7.12 16.54 -15.52
CA SER A 130 -6.01 16.28 -16.45
C SER A 130 -5.54 14.83 -16.47
N PHE A 131 -5.86 14.04 -15.43
CA PHE A 131 -5.33 12.69 -15.27
C PHE A 131 -6.45 11.68 -14.98
N ASP A 132 -6.29 10.45 -15.48
CA ASP A 132 -7.18 9.32 -15.20
C ASP A 132 -6.93 8.81 -13.76
N ILE A 133 -7.73 9.29 -12.83
CA ILE A 133 -7.68 8.90 -11.42
C ILE A 133 -8.66 7.74 -11.21
N LYS A 134 -8.12 6.59 -10.79
CA LYS A 134 -8.91 5.39 -10.47
C LYS A 134 -9.15 5.29 -8.98
N THR A 135 -10.31 4.74 -8.62
CA THR A 135 -10.66 4.42 -7.25
C THR A 135 -10.88 2.92 -7.10
N TYR A 136 -10.52 2.40 -5.94
CA TYR A 136 -10.71 1.00 -5.54
C TYR A 136 -11.45 0.98 -4.22
N GLU A 137 -12.64 0.39 -4.23
CA GLU A 137 -13.45 0.22 -3.03
C GLU A 137 -13.05 -1.07 -2.29
N PRO A 138 -13.16 -1.10 -0.94
CA PRO A 138 -12.90 -2.29 -0.15
C PRO A 138 -13.82 -3.45 -0.53
N GLN A 139 -13.25 -4.65 -0.57
CA GLN A 139 -13.95 -5.92 -0.85
C GLN A 139 -13.50 -6.97 0.18
N ASP A 140 -14.39 -7.93 0.50
CA ASP A 140 -14.07 -9.08 1.37
C ASP A 140 -13.45 -8.69 2.74
N SER A 141 -13.89 -7.59 3.35
CA SER A 141 -13.25 -6.99 4.53
C SER A 141 -13.07 -7.97 5.70
N GLU A 142 -14.03 -8.88 5.93
CA GLU A 142 -13.93 -9.86 7.02
C GLU A 142 -12.76 -10.83 6.85
N LYS A 143 -12.53 -11.30 5.61
CA LYS A 143 -11.40 -12.19 5.31
C LYS A 143 -10.05 -11.48 5.49
N TRP A 144 -10.01 -10.20 5.11
CA TRP A 144 -8.82 -9.36 5.29
C TRP A 144 -8.56 -9.05 6.76
N ASP A 145 -9.60 -8.83 7.58
CA ASP A 145 -9.46 -8.64 9.02
C ASP A 145 -8.87 -9.89 9.70
N ALA A 146 -9.45 -11.06 9.45
CA ALA A 146 -8.95 -12.30 9.99
C ALA A 146 -7.48 -12.59 9.61
N ALA A 147 -7.12 -12.29 8.35
CA ALA A 147 -5.76 -12.46 7.85
C ALA A 147 -4.79 -11.41 8.43
N TYR A 148 -5.26 -10.20 8.70
CA TYR A 148 -4.46 -9.15 9.34
C TYR A 148 -4.09 -9.50 10.78
N GLU A 149 -5.03 -10.05 11.57
CA GLU A 149 -4.73 -10.54 12.92
C GLU A 149 -3.65 -11.63 12.86
N LYS A 150 -3.79 -12.61 11.96
CA LYS A 150 -2.77 -13.63 11.73
C LYS A 150 -1.42 -13.03 11.36
N TRP A 151 -1.39 -12.03 10.48
CA TRP A 151 -0.16 -11.35 10.08
C TRP A 151 0.52 -10.66 11.26
N LYS A 152 -0.23 -9.97 12.13
CA LYS A 152 0.31 -9.36 13.36
C LYS A 152 1.00 -10.38 14.28
N GLU A 153 0.41 -11.57 14.44
CA GLU A 153 1.04 -12.64 15.22
C GLU A 153 2.34 -13.15 14.57
N ILE A 154 2.35 -13.29 13.25
CA ILE A 154 3.55 -13.73 12.51
C ILE A 154 4.69 -12.73 12.70
N ILE A 155 4.46 -11.44 12.52
CA ILE A 155 5.53 -10.43 12.62
C ILE A 155 6.04 -10.24 14.04
N LYS A 156 5.21 -10.50 15.04
CA LYS A 156 5.60 -10.44 16.46
C LYS A 156 6.57 -11.56 16.86
N ASN A 157 6.50 -12.70 16.18
CA ASN A 157 7.27 -13.90 16.49
C ASN A 157 8.40 -14.19 15.48
N ALA A 158 8.72 -13.29 14.56
CA ALA A 158 9.68 -13.50 13.44
C ALA A 158 11.18 -13.25 13.79
#